data_11d2346589ec686232aa5741ac11dbef
#
_entry.id   11d2346589ec686232aa5741ac11dbef
#
_cell.length_a   1.000
_cell.length_b   1.000
_cell.length_c   1.000
_cell.angle_alpha   90.00
_cell.angle_beta   90.00
_cell.angle_gamma   90.00
#
_symmetry.space_group_name_H-M   'P 1'
#
loop_
_entity.id
_entity.type
_entity.pdbx_description
1 polymer ?
#
loop_
_entity_poly.entity_id
_entity_poly.type
_entity_poly.pdbx_seq_one_letter_code
_entity_poly.pdbx_strand_id
1 'polypeptide(L)'
;VQQCIQLVADPGVPTVQKTYALRVMVNPMLVMEASTERVMTPELVQALAVQVWRQVQHGAGVYGDDELRVELLQMSTLVLEHSADLLASESTTKMDAIKFGWSFLPLEDVTVKHAAYLLISRFLQRFESPLKITGQVYVGLLRLPPNDGRGLVRRALDILVPALPERVPSTDSTSPPLWVKWTKRTLLD
;
A
#
# COMPACT_ATOMS: atom_id res chain seq x y z
N VAL A 1 -13.44 15.68 5.92
CA VAL A 1 -12.28 14.81 5.74
C VAL A 1 -11.31 14.92 6.89
N GLN A 2 -10.74 16.10 7.20
CA GLN A 2 -9.81 16.29 8.35
C GLN A 2 -10.40 15.79 9.67
N GLN A 3 -11.68 16.05 9.94
CA GLN A 3 -12.37 15.55 11.13
C GLN A 3 -12.39 14.01 11.21
N CYS A 4 -12.55 13.32 10.08
CA CYS A 4 -12.47 11.85 10.04
C CYS A 4 -11.08 11.35 10.41
N ILE A 5 -10.01 11.98 9.91
CA ILE A 5 -8.64 11.58 10.26
C ILE A 5 -8.34 11.86 11.72
N GLN A 6 -8.80 13.00 12.27
CA GLN A 6 -8.67 13.31 13.69
C GLN A 6 -9.41 12.28 14.56
N LEU A 7 -10.61 11.88 14.16
CA LEU A 7 -11.40 10.85 14.85
C LEU A 7 -10.68 9.50 14.85
N VAL A 8 -10.04 9.14 13.74
CA VAL A 8 -9.25 7.90 13.63
C VAL A 8 -8.03 7.93 14.54
N ALA A 9 -7.38 9.08 14.67
CA ALA A 9 -6.21 9.25 15.52
C ALA A 9 -6.54 9.35 17.02
N ASP A 10 -7.78 9.67 17.39
CA ASP A 10 -8.18 9.83 18.77
C ASP A 10 -8.24 8.46 19.50
N PRO A 11 -7.43 8.23 20.54
CA PRO A 11 -7.44 6.97 21.28
C PRO A 11 -8.73 6.72 22.06
N GLY A 12 -9.50 7.77 22.37
CA GLY A 12 -10.78 7.68 23.09
C GLY A 12 -11.94 7.20 22.23
N VAL A 13 -11.80 7.16 20.91
CA VAL A 13 -12.86 6.74 19.98
C VAL A 13 -12.83 5.23 19.78
N PRO A 14 -13.98 4.52 19.92
CA PRO A 14 -14.06 3.09 19.66
C PRO A 14 -13.68 2.73 18.22
N THR A 15 -12.98 1.60 18.04
CA THR A 15 -12.47 1.12 16.75
C THR A 15 -13.56 1.01 15.68
N VAL A 16 -14.75 0.52 16.07
CA VAL A 16 -15.90 0.38 15.15
C VAL A 16 -16.31 1.74 14.56
N GLN A 17 -16.31 2.81 15.36
CA GLN A 17 -16.63 4.16 14.87
C GLN A 17 -15.55 4.68 13.92
N LYS A 18 -14.28 4.40 14.20
CA LYS A 18 -13.16 4.74 13.32
C LYS A 18 -13.30 4.05 11.95
N THR A 19 -13.55 2.75 11.98
CA THR A 19 -13.74 1.94 10.76
C THR A 19 -14.91 2.45 9.94
N TYR A 20 -16.05 2.73 10.58
CA TYR A 20 -17.21 3.28 9.90
C TYR A 20 -16.95 4.66 9.28
N ALA A 21 -16.28 5.56 9.99
CA ALA A 21 -15.92 6.88 9.47
C ALA A 21 -15.01 6.79 8.25
N LEU A 22 -14.04 5.87 8.26
CA LEU A 22 -13.18 5.61 7.10
C LEU A 22 -13.96 5.04 5.92
N ARG A 23 -14.84 4.06 6.14
CA ARG A 23 -15.68 3.47 5.07
C ARG A 23 -16.57 4.51 4.40
N VAL A 24 -17.20 5.38 5.17
CA VAL A 24 -18.02 6.48 4.61
C VAL A 24 -17.18 7.40 3.73
N MET A 25 -15.91 7.57 4.03
CA MET A 25 -14.99 8.38 3.23
C MET A 25 -14.40 7.61 2.03
N VAL A 26 -13.96 6.37 2.23
CA VAL A 26 -13.25 5.57 1.24
C VAL A 26 -14.19 5.01 0.16
N ASN A 27 -15.37 4.50 0.53
CA ASN A 27 -16.28 3.86 -0.43
C ASN A 27 -16.70 4.77 -1.61
N PRO A 28 -17.07 6.04 -1.40
CA PRO A 28 -17.34 6.94 -2.51
C PRO A 28 -16.13 7.16 -3.42
N MET A 29 -14.92 7.17 -2.86
CA MET A 29 -13.68 7.38 -3.62
C MET A 29 -13.33 6.18 -4.50
N LEU A 30 -13.65 4.97 -4.05
CA LEU A 30 -13.45 3.74 -4.83
C LEU A 30 -14.39 3.63 -6.04
N VAL A 31 -15.54 4.31 -5.98
CA VAL A 31 -16.59 4.20 -7.01
C VAL A 31 -16.58 5.40 -7.95
N MET A 32 -16.21 6.59 -7.47
CA MET A 32 -16.34 7.85 -8.19
C MET A 32 -15.02 8.62 -8.20
N GLU A 33 -14.34 8.65 -9.33
CA GLU A 33 -13.09 9.37 -9.53
C GLU A 33 -13.20 10.88 -9.19
N ALA A 34 -14.29 11.52 -9.60
CA ALA A 34 -14.56 12.92 -9.27
C ALA A 34 -14.67 13.21 -7.77
N SER A 35 -15.12 12.23 -6.97
CA SER A 35 -15.15 12.35 -5.51
C SER A 35 -13.74 12.28 -4.91
N THR A 36 -12.88 11.47 -5.51
CA THR A 36 -11.49 11.30 -5.08
C THR A 36 -10.70 12.58 -5.26
N GLU A 37 -10.77 13.22 -6.42
CA GLU A 37 -10.07 14.48 -6.70
C GLU A 37 -10.45 15.61 -5.73
N ARG A 38 -11.72 15.70 -5.34
CA ARG A 38 -12.20 16.72 -4.39
C ARG A 38 -11.70 16.50 -2.97
N VAL A 39 -11.42 15.26 -2.60
CA VAL A 39 -11.03 14.85 -1.25
C VAL A 39 -9.50 14.82 -1.09
N MET A 40 -8.76 14.54 -2.18
CA MET A 40 -7.30 14.45 -2.18
C MET A 40 -6.67 15.84 -2.17
N THR A 41 -6.62 16.44 -0.99
CA THR A 41 -5.98 17.74 -0.77
C THR A 41 -4.63 17.57 -0.06
N PRO A 42 -3.68 18.53 -0.20
CA PRO A 42 -2.42 18.50 0.53
C PRO A 42 -2.61 18.35 2.05
N GLU A 43 -3.64 19.00 2.60
CA GLU A 43 -3.95 18.96 4.02
C GLU A 43 -4.39 17.55 4.47
N LEU A 44 -5.12 16.81 3.61
CA LEU A 44 -5.47 15.42 3.89
C LEU A 44 -4.24 14.54 3.92
N VAL A 45 -3.37 14.65 2.91
CA VAL A 45 -2.13 13.88 2.81
C VAL A 45 -1.26 14.11 4.03
N GLN A 46 -1.08 15.38 4.42
CA GLN A 46 -0.31 15.76 5.59
C GLN A 46 -0.93 15.25 6.89
N ALA A 47 -2.26 15.36 7.04
CA ALA A 47 -2.96 14.83 8.21
C ALA A 47 -2.78 13.31 8.33
N LEU A 48 -2.92 12.57 7.21
CA LEU A 48 -2.70 11.13 7.17
C LEU A 48 -1.26 10.76 7.56
N ALA A 49 -0.29 11.46 7.01
CA ALA A 49 1.12 11.23 7.31
C ALA A 49 1.45 11.42 8.78
N VAL A 50 1.01 12.53 9.37
CA VAL A 50 1.31 12.87 10.77
C VAL A 50 0.53 12.02 11.76
N GLN A 51 -0.77 11.84 11.52
CA GLN A 51 -1.68 11.24 12.50
C GLN A 51 -1.83 9.72 12.33
N VAL A 52 -1.50 9.17 11.16
CA VAL A 52 -1.67 7.74 10.89
C VAL A 52 -0.34 7.07 10.59
N TRP A 53 0.37 7.46 9.53
CA TRP A 53 1.56 6.72 9.08
C TRP A 53 2.71 6.75 10.08
N ARG A 54 2.96 7.91 10.73
CA ARG A 54 4.03 8.05 11.74
C ARG A 54 3.70 7.34 13.04
N GLN A 55 2.43 7.22 13.40
CA GLN A 55 2.04 6.54 14.64
C GLN A 55 2.43 5.06 14.66
N VAL A 56 2.48 4.41 13.50
CA VAL A 56 2.91 3.00 13.38
C VAL A 56 4.37 2.80 13.76
N GLN A 57 5.21 3.83 13.69
CA GLN A 57 6.60 3.75 14.17
C GLN A 57 6.69 3.44 15.67
N HIS A 58 5.62 3.69 16.41
CA HIS A 58 5.51 3.36 17.85
C HIS A 58 4.93 1.97 18.12
N GLY A 59 4.67 1.17 17.08
CA GLY A 59 4.20 -0.21 17.15
C GLY A 59 2.88 -0.43 16.40
N ALA A 60 2.81 -1.53 15.65
CA ALA A 60 1.61 -1.92 14.90
C ALA A 60 0.37 -2.17 15.81
N GLY A 61 0.56 -2.24 17.11
CA GLY A 61 -0.51 -2.40 18.11
C GLY A 61 -1.44 -1.19 18.28
N VAL A 62 -1.08 -0.03 17.74
CA VAL A 62 -1.92 1.19 17.81
C VAL A 62 -3.28 0.99 17.10
N TYR A 63 -3.31 0.15 16.08
CA TYR A 63 -4.54 -0.21 15.37
C TYR A 63 -4.88 -1.68 15.66
N GLY A 64 -5.58 -1.92 16.79
CA GLY A 64 -5.84 -3.27 17.31
C GLY A 64 -6.84 -4.12 16.53
N ASP A 65 -7.50 -3.57 15.50
CA ASP A 65 -8.54 -4.21 14.72
C ASP A 65 -8.12 -4.36 13.25
N ASP A 66 -8.26 -5.55 12.69
CA ASP A 66 -7.85 -5.85 11.32
C ASP A 66 -8.72 -5.15 10.28
N GLU A 67 -10.02 -4.94 10.56
CA GLU A 67 -10.88 -4.15 9.68
C GLU A 67 -10.40 -2.70 9.58
N LEU A 68 -10.08 -2.07 10.71
CA LEU A 68 -9.52 -0.72 10.72
C LEU A 68 -8.20 -0.63 9.95
N ARG A 69 -7.32 -1.63 10.12
CA ARG A 69 -6.04 -1.72 9.40
C ARG A 69 -6.25 -1.77 7.88
N VAL A 70 -7.19 -2.59 7.42
CA VAL A 70 -7.53 -2.71 6.00
C VAL A 70 -8.03 -1.38 5.45
N GLU A 71 -8.96 -0.70 6.13
CA GLU A 71 -9.49 0.59 5.69
C GLU A 71 -8.40 1.68 5.61
N LEU A 72 -7.49 1.72 6.60
CA LEU A 72 -6.35 2.64 6.59
C LEU A 72 -5.38 2.36 5.44
N LEU A 73 -5.11 1.09 5.14
CA LEU A 73 -4.27 0.68 4.01
C LEU A 73 -4.93 1.02 2.68
N GLN A 74 -6.23 0.83 2.54
CA GLN A 74 -6.99 1.22 1.34
C GLN A 74 -6.97 2.73 1.14
N MET A 75 -7.23 3.51 2.18
CA MET A 75 -7.14 4.97 2.13
C MET A 75 -5.74 5.44 1.71
N SER A 76 -4.71 4.84 2.30
CA SER A 76 -3.32 5.14 1.95
C SER A 76 -2.99 4.79 0.50
N THR A 77 -3.56 3.69 -0.03
CA THR A 77 -3.42 3.29 -1.44
C THR A 77 -4.05 4.32 -2.37
N LEU A 78 -5.25 4.82 -2.06
CA LEU A 78 -5.92 5.88 -2.83
C LEU A 78 -5.10 7.17 -2.82
N VAL A 79 -4.50 7.54 -1.68
CA VAL A 79 -3.61 8.70 -1.61
C VAL A 79 -2.40 8.53 -2.53
N LEU A 80 -1.77 7.36 -2.56
CA LEU A 80 -0.66 7.09 -3.49
C LEU A 80 -1.10 7.13 -4.96
N GLU A 81 -2.32 6.73 -5.24
CA GLU A 81 -2.88 6.72 -6.59
C GLU A 81 -3.14 8.11 -7.14
N HIS A 82 -3.76 8.97 -6.32
CA HIS A 82 -4.28 10.28 -6.75
C HIS A 82 -3.45 11.49 -6.30
N SER A 83 -2.48 11.31 -5.40
CA SER A 83 -1.67 12.40 -4.83
C SER A 83 -0.16 12.14 -4.95
N ALA A 84 0.27 11.35 -5.93
CA ALA A 84 1.68 10.99 -6.12
C ALA A 84 2.58 12.23 -6.28
N ASP A 85 2.11 13.26 -6.99
CA ASP A 85 2.87 14.48 -7.24
C ASP A 85 3.10 15.28 -5.94
N LEU A 86 2.10 15.32 -5.05
CA LEU A 86 2.22 15.95 -3.73
C LEU A 86 3.25 15.21 -2.86
N LEU A 87 3.24 13.88 -2.92
CA LEU A 87 4.18 13.04 -2.18
C LEU A 87 5.59 13.07 -2.77
N ALA A 88 5.72 13.27 -4.07
CA ALA A 88 7.03 13.32 -4.74
C ALA A 88 7.89 14.49 -4.23
N SER A 89 7.27 15.62 -3.87
CA SER A 89 7.96 16.81 -3.35
C SER A 89 8.44 16.63 -1.90
N GLU A 90 7.85 15.70 -1.14
CA GLU A 90 8.13 15.47 0.28
C GLU A 90 8.72 14.08 0.54
N SER A 91 10.04 13.96 0.50
CA SER A 91 10.74 12.67 0.68
C SER A 91 10.44 11.96 2.00
N THR A 92 10.24 12.71 3.09
CA THR A 92 9.92 12.16 4.43
C THR A 92 8.53 11.54 4.46
N THR A 93 7.52 12.26 3.97
CA THR A 93 6.13 11.80 3.92
C THR A 93 5.99 10.56 3.02
N LYS A 94 6.68 10.56 1.88
CA LYS A 94 6.77 9.39 1.01
C LYS A 94 7.34 8.16 1.72
N MET A 95 8.41 8.34 2.50
CA MET A 95 9.01 7.24 3.27
C MET A 95 8.12 6.76 4.42
N ASP A 96 7.32 7.65 5.02
CA ASP A 96 6.37 7.27 6.05
C ASP A 96 5.25 6.38 5.47
N ALA A 97 4.77 6.68 4.26
CA ALA A 97 3.76 5.86 3.57
C ALA A 97 4.23 4.42 3.31
N ILE A 98 5.47 4.24 2.79
CA ILE A 98 5.99 2.89 2.53
C ILE A 98 6.29 2.12 3.82
N LYS A 99 6.84 2.78 4.86
CA LYS A 99 7.06 2.17 6.18
C LYS A 99 5.74 1.72 6.81
N PHE A 100 4.68 2.52 6.65
CA PHE A 100 3.33 2.15 7.09
C PHE A 100 2.90 0.82 6.46
N GLY A 101 2.98 0.66 5.14
CA GLY A 101 2.67 -0.60 4.47
C GLY A 101 3.51 -1.78 4.97
N TRP A 102 4.83 -1.61 5.08
CA TRP A 102 5.73 -2.66 5.56
C TRP A 102 5.44 -3.15 6.96
N SER A 103 4.96 -2.27 7.85
CA SER A 103 4.68 -2.61 9.26
C SER A 103 3.58 -3.66 9.43
N PHE A 104 2.71 -3.84 8.43
CA PHE A 104 1.60 -4.79 8.47
C PHE A 104 1.93 -6.17 7.86
N LEU A 105 3.04 -6.32 7.13
CA LEU A 105 3.40 -7.59 6.52
C LEU A 105 3.69 -8.73 7.53
N PRO A 106 4.24 -8.47 8.74
CA PRO A 106 4.46 -9.51 9.74
C PRO A 106 3.18 -10.04 10.40
N LEU A 107 2.05 -9.32 10.29
CA LEU A 107 0.79 -9.73 10.92
C LEU A 107 0.26 -11.03 10.32
N GLU A 108 -0.52 -11.79 11.09
CA GLU A 108 -1.04 -13.08 10.64
C GLU A 108 -2.23 -12.94 9.68
N ASP A 109 -3.06 -11.90 9.85
CA ASP A 109 -4.25 -11.71 9.03
C ASP A 109 -3.92 -11.55 7.54
N VAL A 110 -4.54 -12.41 6.73
CA VAL A 110 -4.29 -12.49 5.29
C VAL A 110 -4.82 -11.27 4.55
N THR A 111 -5.97 -10.73 4.95
CA THR A 111 -6.60 -9.57 4.31
C THR A 111 -5.79 -8.31 4.54
N VAL A 112 -5.27 -8.14 5.76
CA VAL A 112 -4.36 -7.04 6.09
C VAL A 112 -3.07 -7.14 5.27
N LYS A 113 -2.48 -8.33 5.15
CA LYS A 113 -1.29 -8.54 4.28
C LYS A 113 -1.57 -8.17 2.83
N HIS A 114 -2.71 -8.58 2.29
CA HIS A 114 -3.09 -8.26 0.91
C HIS A 114 -3.23 -6.75 0.69
N ALA A 115 -3.90 -6.06 1.60
CA ALA A 115 -4.03 -4.61 1.54
C ALA A 115 -2.66 -3.90 1.66
N ALA A 116 -1.77 -4.40 2.53
CA ALA A 116 -0.41 -3.91 2.66
C ALA A 116 0.42 -4.11 1.38
N TYR A 117 0.36 -5.30 0.78
CA TYR A 117 1.03 -5.55 -0.50
C TYR A 117 0.48 -4.68 -1.63
N LEU A 118 -0.83 -4.40 -1.66
CA LEU A 118 -1.41 -3.50 -2.65
C LEU A 118 -0.86 -2.08 -2.51
N LEU A 119 -0.81 -1.55 -1.28
CA LEU A 119 -0.20 -0.26 -0.98
C LEU A 119 1.27 -0.21 -1.44
N ILE A 120 2.06 -1.20 -1.08
CA ILE A 120 3.47 -1.29 -1.44
C ILE A 120 3.65 -1.37 -2.96
N SER A 121 2.83 -2.17 -3.66
CA SER A 121 2.89 -2.28 -5.11
C SER A 121 2.56 -0.96 -5.81
N ARG A 122 1.57 -0.20 -5.31
CA ARG A 122 1.28 1.15 -5.80
C ARG A 122 2.44 2.11 -5.56
N PHE A 123 3.05 2.05 -4.39
CA PHE A 123 4.24 2.86 -4.11
C PHE A 123 5.37 2.57 -5.09
N LEU A 124 5.69 1.30 -5.33
CA LEU A 124 6.75 0.89 -6.25
C LEU A 124 6.46 1.26 -7.70
N GLN A 125 5.20 1.31 -8.09
CA GLN A 125 4.78 1.76 -9.42
C GLN A 125 4.95 3.27 -9.61
N ARG A 126 4.65 4.06 -8.55
CA ARG A 126 4.64 5.53 -8.63
C ARG A 126 6.00 6.16 -8.38
N PHE A 127 6.84 5.49 -7.61
CA PHE A 127 8.13 6.04 -7.20
C PHE A 127 9.27 5.10 -7.58
N GLU A 128 10.35 5.68 -8.07
CA GLU A 128 11.55 4.93 -8.38
C GLU A 128 12.06 4.20 -7.13
N SER A 129 12.27 2.89 -7.25
CA SER A 129 12.64 2.03 -6.14
C SER A 129 13.72 1.04 -6.57
N PRO A 130 14.63 0.65 -5.64
CA PRO A 130 15.66 -0.34 -5.94
C PRO A 130 15.02 -1.66 -6.42
N LEU A 131 15.53 -2.22 -7.51
CA LEU A 131 15.05 -3.49 -8.10
C LEU A 131 15.00 -4.64 -7.09
N LYS A 132 15.91 -4.65 -6.11
CA LYS A 132 15.92 -5.64 -5.03
C LYS A 132 14.63 -5.60 -4.22
N ILE A 133 14.13 -4.41 -3.89
CA ILE A 133 12.88 -4.23 -3.11
C ILE A 133 11.70 -4.69 -3.96
N THR A 134 11.63 -4.26 -5.22
CA THR A 134 10.57 -4.67 -6.15
C THR A 134 10.53 -6.19 -6.30
N GLY A 135 11.69 -6.83 -6.42
CA GLY A 135 11.81 -8.29 -6.49
C GLY A 135 11.35 -9.00 -5.22
N GLN A 136 11.69 -8.48 -4.04
CA GLN A 136 11.23 -9.04 -2.78
C GLN A 136 9.70 -8.98 -2.64
N VAL A 137 9.09 -7.87 -3.03
CA VAL A 137 7.62 -7.70 -3.00
C VAL A 137 6.96 -8.67 -3.99
N TYR A 138 7.50 -8.80 -5.20
CA TYR A 138 7.00 -9.75 -6.20
C TYR A 138 7.05 -11.20 -5.69
N VAL A 139 8.17 -11.63 -5.13
CA VAL A 139 8.32 -12.96 -4.55
C VAL A 139 7.39 -13.16 -3.35
N GLY A 140 7.24 -12.14 -2.50
CA GLY A 140 6.30 -12.16 -1.38
C GLY A 140 4.86 -12.37 -1.83
N LEU A 141 4.43 -11.68 -2.89
CA LEU A 141 3.10 -11.85 -3.48
C LEU A 141 2.86 -13.27 -4.01
N LEU A 142 3.85 -13.88 -4.66
CA LEU A 142 3.75 -15.24 -5.19
C LEU A 142 3.67 -16.31 -4.07
N ARG A 143 4.15 -16.01 -2.87
CA ARG A 143 4.12 -16.90 -1.70
C ARG A 143 2.83 -16.80 -0.88
N LEU A 144 1.96 -15.85 -1.18
CA LEU A 144 0.69 -15.72 -0.48
C LEU A 144 -0.22 -16.93 -0.77
N PRO A 145 -0.98 -17.40 0.23
CA PRO A 145 -1.92 -18.52 0.04
C PRO A 145 -2.91 -18.23 -1.09
N PRO A 146 -3.15 -19.18 -2.00
CA PRO A 146 -3.97 -18.93 -3.19
C PRO A 146 -5.46 -18.74 -2.90
N ASN A 147 -5.94 -19.07 -1.70
CA ASN A 147 -7.38 -19.28 -1.46
C ASN A 147 -8.16 -17.99 -1.16
N ASP A 148 -7.60 -17.03 -0.42
CA ASP A 148 -8.40 -15.91 0.11
C ASP A 148 -8.11 -14.54 -0.54
N GLY A 149 -7.13 -14.43 -1.39
CA GLY A 149 -6.68 -13.14 -1.92
C GLY A 149 -6.42 -13.10 -3.42
N ARG A 150 -6.89 -14.08 -4.20
CA ARG A 150 -6.59 -14.13 -5.65
C ARG A 150 -6.86 -12.82 -6.37
N GLY A 151 -7.94 -12.13 -6.04
CA GLY A 151 -8.30 -10.84 -6.62
C GLY A 151 -7.30 -9.74 -6.26
N LEU A 152 -6.91 -9.65 -5.00
CA LEU A 152 -5.96 -8.64 -4.51
C LEU A 152 -4.54 -8.92 -4.98
N VAL A 153 -4.11 -10.18 -4.93
CA VAL A 153 -2.80 -10.60 -5.46
C VAL A 153 -2.71 -10.31 -6.94
N ARG A 154 -3.76 -10.63 -7.72
CA ARG A 154 -3.82 -10.32 -9.14
C ARG A 154 -3.71 -8.81 -9.38
N ARG A 155 -4.50 -7.99 -8.68
CA ARG A 155 -4.42 -6.53 -8.78
C ARG A 155 -3.05 -5.99 -8.43
N ALA A 156 -2.42 -6.51 -7.37
CA ALA A 156 -1.08 -6.10 -6.98
C ALA A 156 -0.03 -6.48 -8.05
N LEU A 157 -0.15 -7.67 -8.66
CA LEU A 157 0.71 -8.10 -9.76
C LEU A 157 0.46 -7.29 -11.03
N ASP A 158 -0.79 -7.01 -11.39
CA ASP A 158 -1.16 -6.18 -12.54
C ASP A 158 -0.56 -4.76 -12.42
N ILE A 159 -0.42 -4.25 -11.20
CA ILE A 159 0.23 -2.97 -10.91
C ILE A 159 1.76 -3.08 -10.98
N LEU A 160 2.33 -4.14 -10.40
CA LEU A 160 3.76 -4.27 -10.18
C LEU A 160 4.51 -4.74 -11.42
N VAL A 161 3.93 -5.66 -12.18
CA VAL A 161 4.59 -6.26 -13.36
C VAL A 161 4.98 -5.23 -14.42
N PRO A 162 4.12 -4.24 -14.78
CA PRO A 162 4.52 -3.19 -15.71
C PRO A 162 5.65 -2.28 -15.21
N ALA A 163 5.83 -2.18 -13.88
CA ALA A 163 6.91 -1.41 -13.28
C ALA A 163 8.25 -2.18 -13.21
N LEU A 164 8.22 -3.49 -13.52
CA LEU A 164 9.42 -4.29 -13.61
C LEU A 164 10.13 -4.02 -14.94
N PRO A 165 11.47 -3.89 -14.95
CA PRO A 165 12.21 -3.75 -16.19
C PRO A 165 12.00 -4.98 -17.07
N GLU A 166 11.73 -4.76 -18.34
CA GLU A 166 11.48 -5.84 -19.31
C GLU A 166 12.67 -6.81 -19.41
N ARG A 167 13.89 -6.32 -19.20
CA ARG A 167 15.12 -7.12 -19.26
C ARG A 167 16.12 -6.72 -18.20
N VAL A 168 16.90 -7.68 -17.75
CA VAL A 168 18.09 -7.38 -16.96
C VAL A 168 19.02 -6.56 -17.84
N PRO A 169 19.57 -5.42 -17.37
CA PRO A 169 20.63 -4.73 -18.08
C PRO A 169 21.84 -5.65 -18.16
N SER A 170 21.94 -6.40 -19.24
CA SER A 170 23.04 -7.28 -19.59
C SER A 170 23.39 -7.05 -21.05
N THR A 171 24.65 -7.20 -21.39
CA THR A 171 25.17 -7.14 -22.76
C THR A 171 24.57 -8.22 -23.66
N ASP A 172 23.87 -9.20 -23.09
CA ASP A 172 23.24 -10.32 -23.81
C ASP A 172 21.74 -10.05 -24.04
N SER A 173 21.37 -9.84 -25.31
CA SER A 173 19.98 -9.65 -25.75
C SER A 173 19.07 -10.87 -25.53
N THR A 174 19.64 -12.02 -25.14
CA THR A 174 18.94 -13.29 -24.89
C THR A 174 18.53 -13.51 -23.44
N SER A 175 18.88 -12.59 -22.54
CA SER A 175 18.54 -12.74 -21.11
C SER A 175 17.03 -12.66 -20.88
N PRO A 176 16.44 -13.61 -20.14
CA PRO A 176 15.03 -13.57 -19.82
C PRO A 176 14.70 -12.36 -18.93
N PRO A 177 13.45 -11.86 -18.97
CA PRO A 177 12.99 -10.80 -18.09
C PRO A 177 13.27 -11.11 -16.62
N LEU A 178 13.51 -10.09 -15.80
CA LEU A 178 13.80 -10.23 -14.37
C LEU A 178 12.71 -11.00 -13.61
N TRP A 179 11.45 -10.73 -13.91
CA TRP A 179 10.32 -11.42 -13.29
C TRP A 179 10.31 -12.92 -13.59
N VAL A 180 10.77 -13.37 -14.76
CA VAL A 180 10.91 -14.79 -15.09
C VAL A 180 11.99 -15.45 -14.23
N LYS A 181 13.12 -14.78 -14.01
CA LYS A 181 14.18 -15.28 -13.10
C LYS A 181 13.68 -15.41 -11.65
N TRP A 182 12.93 -14.43 -11.17
CA TRP A 182 12.37 -14.47 -9.83
C TRP A 182 11.30 -15.54 -9.65
N THR A 183 10.41 -15.72 -10.64
CA THR A 183 9.40 -16.78 -10.63
C THR A 183 10.05 -18.15 -10.60
N LYS A 184 11.06 -18.41 -11.44
CA LYS A 184 11.79 -19.68 -11.44
C LYS A 184 12.46 -19.96 -10.09
N ARG A 185 13.10 -18.96 -9.50
CA ARG A 185 13.73 -19.13 -8.19
C ARG A 185 12.72 -19.45 -7.09
N THR A 186 11.57 -18.80 -7.09
CA THR A 186 10.51 -19.02 -6.09
C THR A 186 9.82 -20.38 -6.22
N LEU A 187 9.78 -20.95 -7.42
CA LEU A 187 9.19 -22.27 -7.66
C LEU A 187 10.16 -23.44 -7.37
N LEU A 188 11.46 -23.15 -7.27
CA LEU A 188 12.50 -24.16 -7.02
C LEU A 188 12.96 -24.21 -5.54
N ASP A 189 12.67 -23.17 -4.75
CA ASP A 189 12.87 -23.09 -3.31
C ASP A 189 11.61 -23.54 -2.55
#